data_c7507f2b55cef5fff35a2f2c3c69ce6c
#
_entry.id   c7507f2b55cef5fff35a2f2c3c69ce6c
#
_cell.length_a   1.000
_cell.length_b   1.000
_cell.length_c   1.000
_cell.angle_alpha   90.00
_cell.angle_beta   90.00
_cell.angle_gamma   90.00
#
_symmetry.space_group_name_H-M   'P 1'
#
loop_
_entity.id
_entity.type
_entity.pdbx_description
1 polymer ?
#
loop_
_entity_poly.entity_id
_entity_poly.type
_entity_poly.pdbx_seq_one_letter_code
_entity_poly.pdbx_strand_id
1 'polypeptide(L)'
;MQNLKVLVVDDEPGICSGVKRILGKFTVSYPFMDEDRGFDVYEAYTGEDAIESIKKDPPDIVLLDNKLPGIQGTEVLDYINKNHREIVVMIITSYASLELAVKATEKGAYDFIPKPFTPQELKSSMEKVTKHLFLQVMTQRLNKEGKEVRFQFLSVLSHELKSPLNAVEGYLKIMQERQAGDQISDYDQII
;
A
#
# COMPACT_ATOMS: atom_id res chain seq x y z
N MET A 1 -2.42 -15.38 -14.70
CA MET A 1 -3.24 -14.50 -13.80
C MET A 1 -3.23 -13.07 -14.33
N GLN A 2 -4.26 -12.27 -14.00
CA GLN A 2 -4.39 -10.88 -14.48
C GLN A 2 -3.53 -9.94 -13.65
N ASN A 3 -2.91 -8.92 -14.30
CA ASN A 3 -2.20 -7.85 -13.60
C ASN A 3 -3.13 -7.09 -12.65
N LEU A 4 -2.55 -6.41 -11.68
CA LEU A 4 -3.28 -5.52 -10.78
C LEU A 4 -3.57 -4.20 -11.50
N LYS A 5 -4.82 -3.77 -11.48
CA LYS A 5 -5.24 -2.49 -12.06
C LYS A 5 -4.92 -1.37 -11.08
N VAL A 6 -4.17 -0.39 -11.54
CA VAL A 6 -3.79 0.80 -10.76
C VAL A 6 -4.29 2.05 -11.48
N LEU A 7 -5.10 2.84 -10.81
CA LEU A 7 -5.49 4.17 -11.29
C LEU A 7 -4.63 5.21 -10.59
N VAL A 8 -3.90 6.00 -11.37
CA VAL A 8 -3.13 7.16 -10.89
C VAL A 8 -3.94 8.41 -11.17
N VAL A 9 -4.22 9.18 -10.14
CA VAL A 9 -5.02 10.40 -10.20
C VAL A 9 -4.17 11.58 -9.75
N ASP A 10 -3.75 12.42 -10.68
CA ASP A 10 -2.85 13.52 -10.44
C ASP A 10 -2.99 14.54 -11.59
N ASP A 11 -3.09 15.83 -11.30
CA ASP A 11 -3.21 16.88 -12.32
C ASP A 11 -1.89 17.17 -13.05
N GLU A 12 -0.77 16.62 -12.54
CA GLU A 12 0.54 16.69 -13.18
C GLU A 12 0.77 15.47 -14.10
N PRO A 13 0.67 15.59 -15.46
CA PRO A 13 0.88 14.45 -16.37
C PRO A 13 2.26 13.79 -16.22
N GLY A 14 3.27 14.55 -15.76
CA GLY A 14 4.61 14.07 -15.49
C GLY A 14 4.66 13.05 -14.35
N ILE A 15 3.83 13.21 -13.31
CA ILE A 15 3.69 12.26 -12.21
C ILE A 15 3.00 10.99 -12.71
N CYS A 16 1.85 11.11 -13.38
CA CYS A 16 1.12 9.96 -13.93
C CYS A 16 2.01 9.11 -14.84
N SER A 17 2.65 9.72 -15.84
CA SER A 17 3.54 9.03 -16.77
C SER A 17 4.80 8.45 -16.08
N GLY A 18 5.32 9.13 -15.06
CA GLY A 18 6.41 8.65 -14.23
C GLY A 18 6.04 7.37 -13.48
N VAL A 19 4.91 7.38 -12.77
CA VAL A 19 4.35 6.21 -12.07
C VAL A 19 4.12 5.05 -13.04
N LYS A 20 3.46 5.30 -14.16
CA LYS A 20 3.20 4.29 -15.20
C LYS A 20 4.48 3.64 -15.71
N ARG A 21 5.52 4.42 -15.97
CA ARG A 21 6.83 3.92 -16.41
C ARG A 21 7.54 3.06 -15.34
N ILE A 22 7.40 3.43 -14.06
CA ILE A 22 8.02 2.71 -12.94
C ILE A 22 7.30 1.37 -12.73
N LEU A 23 5.97 1.41 -12.63
CA LEU A 23 5.15 0.24 -12.33
C LEU A 23 5.01 -0.72 -13.53
N GLY A 24 5.04 -0.21 -14.77
CA GLY A 24 4.99 -1.05 -15.98
C GLY A 24 6.19 -1.99 -16.17
N LYS A 25 7.26 -1.81 -15.38
CA LYS A 25 8.44 -2.68 -15.36
C LYS A 25 8.64 -3.37 -14.00
N PHE A 26 7.64 -3.27 -13.14
CA PHE A 26 7.72 -3.77 -11.78
C PHE A 26 6.74 -4.92 -11.60
N THR A 27 7.21 -5.98 -10.97
CA THR A 27 6.38 -7.12 -10.57
C THR A 27 6.55 -7.36 -9.08
N VAL A 28 5.51 -7.90 -8.46
CA VAL A 28 5.52 -8.35 -7.08
C VAL A 28 5.37 -9.86 -7.02
N SER A 29 6.15 -10.47 -6.14
CA SER A 29 6.15 -11.91 -5.92
C SER A 29 6.08 -12.18 -4.42
N TYR A 30 5.21 -13.10 -4.02
CA TYR A 30 5.11 -13.53 -2.63
C TYR A 30 5.15 -15.05 -2.55
N PRO A 31 5.67 -15.65 -1.47
CA PRO A 31 5.82 -17.10 -1.32
C PRO A 31 4.54 -17.93 -1.49
N PHE A 32 3.38 -17.28 -1.40
CA PHE A 32 2.05 -17.88 -1.52
C PHE A 32 1.40 -17.61 -2.89
N MET A 33 2.14 -17.05 -3.82
CA MET A 33 1.67 -16.81 -5.20
C MET A 33 2.33 -17.81 -6.12
N ASP A 34 1.55 -18.36 -7.04
CA ASP A 34 2.04 -19.26 -8.08
C ASP A 34 2.80 -18.52 -9.19
N GLU A 35 2.53 -17.21 -9.36
CA GLU A 35 3.09 -16.37 -10.42
C GLU A 35 3.30 -14.93 -9.94
N ASP A 36 4.33 -14.28 -10.47
CA ASP A 36 4.56 -12.86 -10.28
C ASP A 36 3.42 -12.03 -10.89
N ARG A 37 3.08 -10.90 -10.24
CA ARG A 37 2.07 -9.98 -10.76
C ARG A 37 2.66 -8.64 -11.13
N GLY A 38 2.33 -8.20 -12.35
CA GLY A 38 2.58 -6.86 -12.84
C GLY A 38 1.44 -5.90 -12.54
N PHE A 39 1.53 -4.71 -13.10
CA PHE A 39 0.57 -3.63 -12.91
C PHE A 39 0.11 -3.07 -14.26
N ASP A 40 -1.21 -2.95 -14.43
CA ASP A 40 -1.83 -2.23 -15.53
C ASP A 40 -2.23 -0.85 -15.03
N VAL A 41 -1.52 0.19 -15.48
CA VAL A 41 -1.64 1.55 -14.95
C VAL A 41 -2.48 2.42 -15.87
N TYR A 42 -3.55 2.97 -15.32
CA TYR A 42 -4.45 3.94 -15.92
C TYR A 42 -4.24 5.32 -15.30
N GLU A 43 -4.57 6.36 -16.03
CA GLU A 43 -4.32 7.74 -15.63
C GLU A 43 -5.63 8.54 -15.63
N ALA A 44 -5.81 9.38 -14.62
CA ALA A 44 -6.85 10.40 -14.56
C ALA A 44 -6.23 11.72 -14.07
N TYR A 45 -6.71 12.85 -14.56
CA TYR A 45 -6.11 14.15 -14.27
C TYR A 45 -7.02 15.06 -13.46
N THR A 46 -8.25 14.62 -13.21
CA THR A 46 -9.26 15.31 -12.38
C THR A 46 -9.97 14.31 -11.48
N GLY A 47 -10.62 14.81 -10.43
CA GLY A 47 -11.42 13.96 -9.56
C GLY A 47 -12.65 13.39 -10.27
N GLU A 48 -13.22 14.14 -11.22
CA GLU A 48 -14.35 13.72 -12.05
C GLU A 48 -13.97 12.55 -12.96
N ASP A 49 -12.83 12.66 -13.66
CA ASP A 49 -12.30 11.60 -14.52
C ASP A 49 -11.98 10.33 -13.71
N ALA A 50 -11.45 10.50 -12.51
CA ALA A 50 -11.19 9.39 -11.60
C ALA A 50 -12.48 8.64 -11.23
N ILE A 51 -13.53 9.37 -10.83
CA ILE A 51 -14.83 8.78 -10.48
C ILE A 51 -15.45 8.10 -11.68
N GLU A 52 -15.38 8.69 -12.88
CA GLU A 52 -15.88 8.07 -14.12
C GLU A 52 -15.13 6.78 -14.45
N SER A 53 -13.79 6.81 -14.36
CA SER A 53 -12.96 5.64 -14.59
C SER A 53 -13.27 4.50 -13.60
N ILE A 54 -13.44 4.81 -12.32
CA ILE A 54 -13.80 3.85 -11.27
C ILE A 54 -15.17 3.23 -11.54
N LYS A 55 -16.17 4.02 -11.96
CA LYS A 55 -17.50 3.51 -12.30
C LYS A 55 -17.48 2.55 -13.48
N LYS A 56 -16.64 2.82 -14.49
CA LYS A 56 -16.55 2.04 -15.71
C LYS A 56 -15.80 0.73 -15.51
N ASP A 57 -14.67 0.78 -14.84
CA ASP A 57 -13.78 -0.35 -14.60
C ASP A 57 -13.04 -0.15 -13.29
N PRO A 58 -13.57 -0.67 -12.15
CA PRO A 58 -12.97 -0.47 -10.84
C PRO A 58 -11.54 -0.99 -10.78
N PRO A 59 -10.55 -0.17 -10.36
CA PRO A 59 -9.18 -0.61 -10.15
C PRO A 59 -9.03 -1.36 -8.81
N ASP A 60 -7.93 -2.10 -8.66
CA ASP A 60 -7.55 -2.71 -7.38
C ASP A 60 -6.94 -1.67 -6.43
N ILE A 61 -6.18 -0.74 -6.99
CA ILE A 61 -5.42 0.28 -6.24
C ILE A 61 -5.64 1.65 -6.89
N VAL A 62 -5.84 2.68 -6.07
CA VAL A 62 -5.84 4.08 -6.50
C VAL A 62 -4.69 4.81 -5.84
N LEU A 63 -3.82 5.42 -6.66
CA LEU A 63 -2.81 6.39 -6.23
C LEU A 63 -3.40 7.78 -6.47
N LEU A 64 -3.73 8.50 -5.42
CA LEU A 64 -4.60 9.68 -5.45
C LEU A 64 -3.88 10.91 -4.92
N ASP A 65 -3.74 11.94 -5.75
CA ASP A 65 -3.33 13.24 -5.22
C ASP A 65 -4.46 13.85 -4.38
N ASN A 66 -4.06 14.47 -3.30
CA ASN A 66 -4.98 15.19 -2.43
C ASN A 66 -5.50 16.48 -3.07
N LYS A 67 -4.67 17.14 -3.89
CA LYS A 67 -5.00 18.41 -4.57
C LYS A 67 -5.27 18.16 -6.03
N LEU A 68 -6.53 18.19 -6.41
CA LEU A 68 -6.99 18.04 -7.79
C LEU A 68 -7.82 19.26 -8.20
N PRO A 69 -7.85 19.61 -9.48
CA PRO A 69 -8.83 20.57 -9.98
C PRO A 69 -10.24 19.96 -9.91
N GLY A 70 -11.23 20.80 -9.62
CA GLY A 70 -12.62 20.36 -9.47
C GLY A 70 -12.86 19.58 -8.19
N ILE A 71 -13.26 18.32 -8.30
CA ILE A 71 -13.47 17.42 -7.15
C ILE A 71 -12.11 17.09 -6.51
N GLN A 72 -11.99 17.41 -5.21
CA GLN A 72 -10.76 17.18 -4.47
C GLN A 72 -10.49 15.70 -4.20
N GLY A 73 -9.21 15.32 -4.01
CA GLY A 73 -8.84 13.94 -3.72
C GLY A 73 -9.56 13.35 -2.49
N THR A 74 -9.82 14.17 -1.46
CA THR A 74 -10.61 13.74 -0.30
C THR A 74 -12.05 13.36 -0.65
N GLU A 75 -12.66 14.02 -1.62
CA GLU A 75 -14.03 13.72 -2.06
C GLU A 75 -14.06 12.44 -2.92
N VAL A 76 -13.01 12.23 -3.73
CA VAL A 76 -12.81 10.97 -4.47
C VAL A 76 -12.63 9.81 -3.49
N LEU A 77 -11.84 9.99 -2.43
CA LEU A 77 -11.65 9.00 -1.36
C LEU A 77 -12.99 8.69 -0.65
N ASP A 78 -13.75 9.72 -0.30
CA ASP A 78 -15.07 9.57 0.34
C ASP A 78 -16.04 8.79 -0.60
N TYR A 79 -15.98 9.05 -1.92
CA TYR A 79 -16.75 8.31 -2.92
C TYR A 79 -16.35 6.82 -2.96
N ILE A 80 -15.05 6.52 -3.00
CA ILE A 80 -14.52 5.15 -3.02
C ILE A 80 -14.96 4.40 -1.75
N ASN A 81 -14.75 4.97 -0.59
CA ASN A 81 -15.12 4.35 0.69
C ASN A 81 -16.60 4.03 0.81
N LYS A 82 -17.45 4.84 0.19
CA LYS A 82 -18.91 4.66 0.22
C LYS A 82 -19.40 3.58 -0.75
N ASN A 83 -18.76 3.47 -1.93
CA ASN A 83 -19.29 2.67 -3.05
C ASN A 83 -18.40 1.48 -3.43
N HIS A 84 -17.09 1.52 -3.12
CA HIS A 84 -16.07 0.58 -3.61
C HIS A 84 -15.04 0.26 -2.52
N ARG A 85 -15.49 -0.32 -1.40
CA ARG A 85 -14.63 -0.63 -0.24
C ARG A 85 -13.52 -1.65 -0.52
N GLU A 86 -13.61 -2.35 -1.64
CA GLU A 86 -12.59 -3.29 -2.12
C GLU A 86 -11.36 -2.59 -2.71
N ILE A 87 -11.50 -1.32 -3.13
CA ILE A 87 -10.40 -0.54 -3.71
C ILE A 87 -9.49 -0.03 -2.60
N VAL A 88 -8.21 -0.29 -2.72
CA VAL A 88 -7.22 0.24 -1.77
C VAL A 88 -6.69 1.58 -2.27
N VAL A 89 -6.83 2.61 -1.45
CA VAL A 89 -6.40 3.98 -1.80
C VAL A 89 -5.12 4.35 -1.07
N MET A 90 -4.14 4.84 -1.83
CA MET A 90 -2.93 5.48 -1.32
C MET A 90 -2.91 6.95 -1.75
N ILE A 91 -2.65 7.85 -0.80
CA ILE A 91 -2.54 9.28 -1.09
C ILE A 91 -1.11 9.62 -1.53
N ILE A 92 -0.98 10.33 -2.65
CA ILE A 92 0.28 10.94 -3.08
C ILE A 92 0.14 12.44 -2.85
N THR A 93 1.02 13.08 -2.09
CA THR A 93 0.84 14.50 -1.77
C THR A 93 2.15 15.26 -1.58
N SER A 94 2.19 16.51 -2.04
CA SER A 94 3.28 17.45 -1.76
C SER A 94 3.24 17.99 -0.32
N TYR A 95 2.15 17.82 0.39
CA TYR A 95 1.96 18.24 1.77
C TYR A 95 2.06 17.04 2.72
N ALA A 96 3.29 16.61 2.99
CA ALA A 96 3.57 15.59 4.00
C ALA A 96 3.55 16.22 5.41
N SER A 97 2.39 16.73 5.86
CA SER A 97 2.22 17.01 7.28
C SER A 97 1.66 15.77 7.97
N LEU A 98 2.16 15.48 9.16
CA LEU A 98 1.65 14.38 9.99
C LEU A 98 0.12 14.45 10.15
N GLU A 99 -0.43 15.66 10.26
CA GLU A 99 -1.87 15.88 10.36
C GLU A 99 -2.67 15.42 9.13
N LEU A 100 -2.11 15.62 7.93
CA LEU A 100 -2.76 15.17 6.69
C LEU A 100 -2.67 13.64 6.53
N ALA A 101 -1.54 13.05 6.91
CA ALA A 101 -1.38 11.60 6.92
C ALA A 101 -2.38 10.94 7.88
N VAL A 102 -2.52 11.47 9.09
CA VAL A 102 -3.50 11.00 10.09
C VAL A 102 -4.92 11.15 9.55
N LYS A 103 -5.29 12.32 9.03
CA LYS A 103 -6.62 12.55 8.46
C LYS A 103 -6.94 11.65 7.27
N ALA A 104 -5.96 11.38 6.39
CA ALA A 104 -6.14 10.47 5.26
C ALA A 104 -6.39 9.02 5.73
N THR A 105 -5.64 8.57 6.74
CA THR A 105 -5.82 7.24 7.34
C THR A 105 -7.16 7.13 8.08
N GLU A 106 -7.55 8.16 8.85
CA GLU A 106 -8.87 8.22 9.49
C GLU A 106 -10.02 8.19 8.47
N LYS A 107 -9.79 8.74 7.28
CA LYS A 107 -10.72 8.69 6.14
C LYS A 107 -10.64 7.42 5.31
N GLY A 108 -9.85 6.42 5.73
CA GLY A 108 -9.80 5.11 5.08
C GLY A 108 -8.76 4.98 3.96
N ALA A 109 -7.85 5.93 3.79
CA ALA A 109 -6.66 5.69 2.96
C ALA A 109 -5.75 4.67 3.64
N TYR A 110 -5.17 3.77 2.86
CA TYR A 110 -4.29 2.72 3.37
C TYR A 110 -2.93 3.28 3.84
N ASP A 111 -2.34 4.16 3.03
CA ASP A 111 -1.01 4.75 3.27
C ASP A 111 -0.88 6.04 2.46
N PHE A 112 0.24 6.74 2.61
CA PHE A 112 0.55 7.92 1.81
C PHE A 112 2.00 7.91 1.31
N ILE A 113 2.24 8.59 0.18
CA ILE A 113 3.57 8.79 -0.42
C ILE A 113 3.81 10.31 -0.54
N PRO A 114 4.83 10.87 0.11
CA PRO A 114 5.17 12.28 -0.05
C PRO A 114 5.79 12.55 -1.43
N LYS A 115 5.42 13.66 -2.07
CA LYS A 115 6.10 14.20 -3.26
C LYS A 115 7.23 15.16 -2.83
N PRO A 116 8.41 15.11 -3.46
CA PRO A 116 8.82 14.18 -4.51
C PRO A 116 9.19 12.80 -3.95
N PHE A 117 8.93 11.76 -4.69
CA PHE A 117 9.28 10.40 -4.33
C PHE A 117 10.24 9.77 -5.36
N THR A 118 11.07 8.86 -4.89
CA THR A 118 11.95 8.06 -5.73
C THR A 118 11.23 6.81 -6.29
N PRO A 119 11.73 6.22 -7.39
CA PRO A 119 11.22 4.94 -7.88
C PRO A 119 11.22 3.84 -6.82
N GLN A 120 12.21 3.84 -5.93
CA GLN A 120 12.33 2.84 -4.87
C GLN A 120 11.26 2.99 -3.79
N GLU A 121 10.97 4.23 -3.38
CA GLU A 121 9.91 4.53 -2.41
C GLU A 121 8.54 4.13 -2.96
N LEU A 122 8.25 4.47 -4.23
CA LEU A 122 7.01 4.05 -4.88
C LEU A 122 6.88 2.51 -4.90
N LYS A 123 7.92 1.79 -5.33
CA LYS A 123 7.93 0.33 -5.38
C LYS A 123 7.72 -0.28 -4.00
N SER A 124 8.41 0.21 -2.97
CA SER A 124 8.27 -0.26 -1.59
C SER A 124 6.84 -0.07 -1.07
N SER A 125 6.22 1.08 -1.36
CA SER A 125 4.83 1.33 -0.99
C SER A 125 3.87 0.43 -1.78
N MET A 126 4.14 0.19 -3.08
CA MET A 126 3.34 -0.74 -3.89
C MET A 126 3.46 -2.19 -3.41
N GLU A 127 4.62 -2.64 -2.94
CA GLU A 127 4.77 -3.94 -2.30
C GLU A 127 3.88 -4.06 -1.06
N LYS A 128 3.91 -3.06 -0.16
CA LYS A 128 3.09 -3.06 1.05
C LYS A 128 1.60 -3.12 0.74
N VAL A 129 1.12 -2.26 -0.16
CA VAL A 129 -0.31 -2.21 -0.51
C VAL A 129 -0.77 -3.47 -1.23
N THR A 130 0.05 -4.01 -2.11
CA THR A 130 -0.26 -5.25 -2.82
C THR A 130 -0.36 -6.43 -1.85
N LYS A 131 0.57 -6.51 -0.91
CA LYS A 131 0.53 -7.51 0.16
C LYS A 131 -0.75 -7.41 0.99
N HIS A 132 -1.14 -6.21 1.38
CA HIS A 132 -2.40 -5.97 2.08
C HIS A 132 -3.62 -6.43 1.28
N LEU A 133 -3.68 -6.07 -0.01
CA LEU A 133 -4.75 -6.49 -0.92
C LEU A 133 -4.85 -8.04 -1.00
N PHE A 134 -3.72 -8.71 -1.14
CA PHE A 134 -3.69 -10.18 -1.15
C PHE A 134 -4.19 -10.79 0.14
N LEU A 135 -3.77 -10.26 1.28
CA LEU A 135 -4.24 -10.73 2.58
C LEU A 135 -5.74 -10.53 2.75
N GLN A 136 -6.30 -9.41 2.28
CA GLN A 136 -7.74 -9.19 2.27
C GLN A 136 -8.48 -10.21 1.41
N VAL A 137 -8.01 -10.44 0.18
CA VAL A 137 -8.61 -11.44 -0.73
C VAL A 137 -8.54 -12.84 -0.13
N MET A 138 -7.41 -13.22 0.45
CA MET A 138 -7.25 -14.50 1.13
C MET A 138 -8.22 -14.64 2.32
N THR A 139 -8.34 -13.61 3.14
CA THR A 139 -9.27 -13.61 4.28
C THR A 139 -10.72 -13.77 3.82
N GLN A 140 -11.11 -13.10 2.73
CA GLN A 140 -12.45 -13.26 2.17
C GLN A 140 -12.69 -14.66 1.60
N ARG A 141 -11.70 -15.27 0.94
CA ARG A 141 -11.77 -16.66 0.48
C ARG A 141 -11.89 -17.66 1.64
N LEU A 142 -11.12 -17.43 2.73
CA LEU A 142 -11.20 -18.25 3.96
C LEU A 142 -12.61 -18.32 4.53
N ASN A 143 -13.32 -17.20 4.49
CA ASN A 143 -14.71 -17.15 4.96
C ASN A 143 -15.68 -17.89 4.04
N LYS A 144 -15.28 -18.17 2.79
CA LYS A 144 -16.12 -18.88 1.81
C LYS A 144 -15.80 -20.38 1.67
N GLU A 145 -14.58 -20.81 1.80
CA GLU A 145 -14.13 -22.14 1.35
C GLU A 145 -13.63 -23.11 2.44
N GLY A 146 -13.74 -22.81 3.74
CA GLY A 146 -13.47 -23.84 4.78
C GLY A 146 -12.01 -24.32 4.92
N LYS A 147 -11.79 -25.40 5.62
CA LYS A 147 -10.58 -25.85 6.32
C LYS A 147 -9.21 -25.83 5.58
N GLU A 148 -9.12 -26.08 4.30
CA GLU A 148 -7.84 -26.21 3.56
C GLU A 148 -7.10 -24.87 3.43
N VAL A 149 -7.83 -23.81 3.19
CA VAL A 149 -7.28 -22.46 3.05
C VAL A 149 -6.80 -21.89 4.40
N ARG A 150 -7.33 -22.36 5.54
CA ARG A 150 -6.85 -21.98 6.88
C ARG A 150 -5.37 -22.31 7.09
N PHE A 151 -4.90 -23.44 6.57
CA PHE A 151 -3.50 -23.85 6.72
C PHE A 151 -2.54 -22.95 5.97
N GLN A 152 -2.87 -22.55 4.74
CA GLN A 152 -2.04 -21.63 3.96
C GLN A 152 -2.00 -20.24 4.59
N PHE A 153 -3.13 -19.74 5.07
CA PHE A 153 -3.20 -18.46 5.77
C PHE A 153 -2.36 -18.45 7.06
N LEU A 154 -2.47 -19.50 7.89
CA LEU A 154 -1.66 -19.62 9.10
C LEU A 154 -0.15 -19.70 8.79
N SER A 155 0.21 -20.37 7.68
CA SER A 155 1.60 -20.42 7.22
C SER A 155 2.13 -19.04 6.81
N VAL A 156 1.33 -18.27 6.05
CA VAL A 156 1.70 -16.91 5.63
C VAL A 156 1.81 -15.97 6.84
N LEU A 157 0.83 -15.99 7.76
CA LEU A 157 0.88 -15.20 8.98
C LEU A 157 2.08 -15.58 9.85
N SER A 158 2.36 -16.88 9.99
CA SER A 158 3.51 -17.35 10.77
C SER A 158 4.82 -16.85 10.19
N HIS A 159 4.96 -16.85 8.86
CA HIS A 159 6.13 -16.34 8.18
C HIS A 159 6.28 -14.82 8.35
N GLU A 160 5.18 -14.09 8.26
CA GLU A 160 5.13 -12.63 8.38
C GLU A 160 5.34 -12.13 9.81
N LEU A 161 4.89 -12.90 10.80
CA LEU A 161 5.14 -12.58 12.20
C LEU A 161 6.55 -12.98 12.64
N LYS A 162 7.16 -13.98 12.00
CA LYS A 162 8.50 -14.44 12.35
C LYS A 162 9.56 -13.34 12.12
N SER A 163 9.44 -12.54 11.08
CA SER A 163 10.39 -11.47 10.76
C SER A 163 10.43 -10.38 11.85
N PRO A 164 9.31 -9.73 12.25
CA PRO A 164 9.31 -8.75 13.32
C PRO A 164 9.66 -9.37 14.69
N LEU A 165 9.25 -10.62 14.95
CA LEU A 165 9.61 -11.31 16.20
C LEU A 165 11.11 -11.58 16.29
N ASN A 166 11.74 -12.03 15.20
CA ASN A 166 13.19 -12.22 15.14
C ASN A 166 13.94 -10.90 15.33
N ALA A 167 13.42 -9.78 14.80
CA ALA A 167 14.00 -8.46 15.02
C ALA A 167 13.93 -8.06 16.50
N VAL A 168 12.75 -8.22 17.14
CA VAL A 168 12.56 -7.96 18.57
C VAL A 168 13.47 -8.86 19.41
N GLU A 169 13.52 -10.16 19.09
CA GLU A 169 14.41 -11.12 19.77
C GLU A 169 15.87 -10.73 19.62
N GLY A 170 16.28 -10.29 18.42
CA GLY A 170 17.63 -9.77 18.18
C GLY A 170 17.95 -8.53 19.02
N TYR A 171 17.05 -7.56 19.09
CA TYR A 171 17.22 -6.38 19.95
C TYR A 171 17.27 -6.74 21.43
N LEU A 172 16.39 -7.62 21.90
CA LEU A 172 16.39 -8.09 23.29
C LEU A 172 17.71 -8.80 23.62
N LYS A 173 18.25 -9.60 22.70
CA LYS A 173 19.54 -10.28 22.88
C LYS A 173 20.70 -9.29 22.97
N ILE A 174 20.74 -8.26 22.09
CA ILE A 174 21.74 -7.20 22.14
C ILE A 174 21.68 -6.46 23.50
N MET A 175 20.47 -6.15 23.96
CA MET A 175 20.27 -5.50 25.28
C MET A 175 20.69 -6.42 26.43
N GLN A 176 20.35 -7.71 26.39
CA GLN A 176 20.66 -8.69 27.43
C GLN A 176 22.16 -8.98 27.51
N GLU A 177 22.85 -9.01 26.36
CA GLU A 177 24.32 -9.18 26.28
C GLU A 177 25.08 -7.86 26.50
N ARG A 178 24.37 -6.74 26.69
CA ARG A 178 24.94 -5.39 26.94
C ARG A 178 25.92 -4.94 25.84
N GLN A 179 25.69 -5.35 24.60
CA GLN A 179 26.61 -5.11 23.49
C GLN A 179 26.72 -3.62 23.10
N ALA A 180 25.71 -2.80 23.39
CA ALA A 180 25.72 -1.35 23.12
C ALA A 180 26.06 -0.51 24.37
N GLY A 181 26.06 -1.08 25.57
CA GLY A 181 26.36 -0.39 26.82
C GLY A 181 25.47 -0.82 27.98
N ASP A 182 25.67 -0.16 29.15
CA ASP A 182 24.96 -0.49 30.38
C ASP A 182 23.70 0.37 30.62
N GLN A 183 23.47 1.41 29.82
CA GLN A 183 22.32 2.31 29.97
C GLN A 183 21.32 2.13 28.81
N ILE A 184 20.04 2.33 29.11
CA ILE A 184 18.96 2.22 28.09
C ILE A 184 19.19 3.20 26.93
N SER A 185 19.71 4.41 27.21
CA SER A 185 20.06 5.42 26.20
C SER A 185 21.08 4.95 25.16
N ASP A 186 21.88 3.92 25.48
CA ASP A 186 22.89 3.39 24.54
C ASP A 186 22.25 2.60 23.38
N TYR A 187 20.96 2.27 23.51
CA TYR A 187 20.20 1.49 22.53
C TYR A 187 19.29 2.32 21.65
N ASP A 188 19.14 3.63 21.92
CA ASP A 188 18.24 4.54 21.17
C ASP A 188 18.57 4.67 19.66
N GLN A 189 19.80 4.31 19.26
CA GLN A 189 20.23 4.33 17.86
C GLN A 189 20.08 2.97 17.15
N ILE A 190 19.69 1.93 17.87
CA ILE A 190 19.61 0.55 17.36
C ILE A 190 18.15 0.14 17.15
N ILE A 191 17.20 0.84 17.80
CA ILE A 191 15.76 0.65 17.71
C ILE A 191 15.17 1.64 16.70
#